data_155f95350fa36c8afae01873a528994b
#
_entry.id   155f95350fa36c8afae01873a528994b
#
_cell.length_a   1.000
_cell.length_b   1.000
_cell.length_c   1.000
_cell.angle_alpha   90.00
_cell.angle_beta   90.00
_cell.angle_gamma   90.00
#
_symmetry.space_group_name_H-M   'P 1'
#
loop_
_entity.id
_entity.type
_entity.pdbx_description
1 polymer ?
#
loop_
_entity_poly.entity_id
_entity_poly.type
_entity_poly.pdbx_seq_one_letter_code
_entity_poly.pdbx_strand_id
1 'polypeptide(L)'
;RDAVDKIAVESKLLRLHLDDFSPQFCFNLHDQRSIFNVENTKNPATISFLAPSEDIERTLTGGRKQTMSVIVSMNNLLQTLIPNHIGRYTDEFYPTATGDNFQKLGYNTILIEAGHFKNDYDREFTRKFNFYALLQGLLFIATSKSFDNYTPYFKIPNNDKKYLDKIYKNLTIIENNEFKKVDVGIQIKFKVINNELEKYEQIEHTGDLSKYYCENVVNADKLNFKELKLSNS
;
A
#
# COMPACT_ATOMS: atom_id res chain seq x y z
N ARG A 1 -9.66 -9.27 9.64
CA ARG A 1 -8.81 -10.48 9.80
C ARG A 1 -9.63 -11.62 10.40
N ASP A 2 -10.36 -12.34 9.56
CA ASP A 2 -11.33 -13.35 9.97
C ASP A 2 -11.17 -14.65 9.14
N ALA A 3 -9.99 -14.87 8.55
CA ALA A 3 -9.76 -16.01 7.66
C ALA A 3 -9.73 -17.37 8.40
N VAL A 4 -9.41 -17.38 9.69
CA VAL A 4 -9.37 -18.59 10.53
C VAL A 4 -10.75 -18.88 11.10
N ASP A 5 -11.34 -17.95 11.84
CA ASP A 5 -12.56 -18.15 12.61
C ASP A 5 -13.82 -18.10 11.71
N LYS A 6 -13.78 -17.36 10.62
CA LYS A 6 -14.86 -17.23 9.64
C LYS A 6 -16.21 -16.86 10.28
N ILE A 7 -16.19 -15.87 11.18
CA ILE A 7 -17.38 -15.41 11.89
C ILE A 7 -18.31 -14.66 10.93
N ALA A 8 -17.75 -13.76 10.11
CA ALA A 8 -18.49 -12.99 9.13
C ALA A 8 -19.04 -13.89 7.99
N VAL A 9 -20.20 -13.52 7.48
CA VAL A 9 -20.84 -14.27 6.35
C VAL A 9 -19.94 -14.23 5.13
N GLU A 10 -19.29 -13.10 4.85
CA GLU A 10 -18.37 -12.91 3.72
C GLU A 10 -17.17 -13.86 3.82
N SER A 11 -16.60 -14.02 5.03
CA SER A 11 -15.47 -14.93 5.25
C SER A 11 -15.86 -16.40 5.05
N LYS A 12 -17.08 -16.78 5.47
CA LYS A 12 -17.63 -18.12 5.22
C LYS A 12 -17.82 -18.40 3.74
N LEU A 13 -18.45 -17.47 3.02
CA LEU A 13 -18.71 -17.59 1.59
C LEU A 13 -17.39 -17.61 0.80
N LEU A 14 -16.47 -16.72 1.12
CA LEU A 14 -15.16 -16.70 0.47
C LEU A 14 -14.41 -18.01 0.64
N ARG A 15 -14.44 -18.59 1.84
CA ARG A 15 -13.81 -19.89 2.10
C ARG A 15 -14.52 -21.03 1.37
N LEU A 16 -15.84 -21.04 1.33
CA LEU A 16 -16.60 -22.03 0.59
C LEU A 16 -16.23 -22.01 -0.91
N HIS A 17 -16.19 -20.84 -1.51
CA HIS A 17 -15.81 -20.69 -2.91
C HIS A 17 -14.35 -21.04 -3.18
N LEU A 18 -13.44 -20.73 -2.25
CA LEU A 18 -12.04 -21.12 -2.36
C LEU A 18 -11.89 -22.65 -2.42
N ASP A 19 -12.56 -23.35 -1.49
CA ASP A 19 -12.49 -24.81 -1.38
C ASP A 19 -13.15 -25.51 -2.57
N ASP A 20 -14.27 -24.97 -3.06
CA ASP A 20 -15.01 -25.52 -4.22
C ASP A 20 -14.25 -25.31 -5.55
N PHE A 21 -13.74 -24.09 -5.76
CA PHE A 21 -13.01 -23.74 -6.99
C PHE A 21 -11.58 -24.26 -7.01
N SER A 22 -10.94 -24.38 -5.84
CA SER A 22 -9.55 -24.85 -5.65
C SER A 22 -8.55 -24.22 -6.62
N PRO A 23 -8.42 -22.88 -6.68
CA PRO A 23 -7.60 -22.20 -7.68
C PRO A 23 -6.11 -22.43 -7.40
N GLN A 24 -5.29 -22.47 -8.45
CA GLN A 24 -3.82 -22.49 -8.29
C GLN A 24 -3.27 -21.14 -7.82
N PHE A 25 -3.90 -20.04 -8.26
CA PHE A 25 -3.50 -18.68 -7.91
C PHE A 25 -4.69 -17.85 -7.45
N CYS A 26 -4.45 -17.01 -6.43
CA CYS A 26 -5.40 -16.02 -5.92
C CYS A 26 -4.79 -14.62 -6.00
N PHE A 27 -5.58 -13.62 -6.37
CA PHE A 27 -5.21 -12.21 -6.25
C PHE A 27 -5.97 -11.60 -5.08
N ASN A 28 -5.23 -11.10 -4.09
CA ASN A 28 -5.76 -10.41 -2.92
C ASN A 28 -5.52 -8.90 -3.10
N LEU A 29 -6.59 -8.16 -3.44
CA LEU A 29 -6.50 -6.75 -3.81
C LEU A 29 -6.83 -5.87 -2.62
N HIS A 30 -5.93 -4.94 -2.34
CA HIS A 30 -6.02 -4.00 -1.23
C HIS A 30 -5.90 -2.55 -1.66
N ASP A 31 -6.36 -1.66 -0.81
CA ASP A 31 -6.16 -0.22 -0.89
C ASP A 31 -5.13 0.24 0.14
N GLN A 32 -4.07 0.88 -0.31
CA GLN A 32 -2.97 1.36 0.52
C GLN A 32 -3.11 2.86 0.81
N ARG A 33 -2.79 3.27 2.03
CA ARG A 33 -2.67 4.69 2.40
C ARG A 33 -1.59 5.40 1.56
N SER A 34 -1.80 6.70 1.30
CA SER A 34 -0.85 7.54 0.55
C SER A 34 0.50 7.75 1.25
N ILE A 35 0.59 7.48 2.57
CA ILE A 35 1.81 7.67 3.36
C ILE A 35 3.00 6.79 2.96
N PHE A 36 2.76 5.75 2.18
CA PHE A 36 3.82 4.83 1.79
C PHE A 36 4.62 5.36 0.59
N ASN A 37 5.94 5.39 0.75
CA ASN A 37 6.91 5.61 -0.31
C ASN A 37 7.74 4.35 -0.56
N VAL A 38 8.40 4.32 -1.71
CA VAL A 38 9.44 3.32 -2.01
C VAL A 38 10.68 3.67 -1.20
N GLU A 39 11.22 2.71 -0.50
CA GLU A 39 12.32 2.82 0.46
C GLU A 39 13.37 3.88 0.11
N ASN A 40 13.65 4.78 1.06
CA ASN A 40 14.63 5.85 0.95
C ASN A 40 14.49 6.77 -0.29
N THR A 41 13.31 6.79 -0.92
CA THR A 41 13.01 7.69 -2.05
C THR A 41 11.83 8.60 -1.76
N LYS A 42 11.72 9.68 -2.52
CA LYS A 42 10.56 10.58 -2.51
C LYS A 42 9.38 10.07 -3.35
N ASN A 43 9.52 8.90 -3.98
CA ASN A 43 8.49 8.37 -4.86
C ASN A 43 7.43 7.66 -4.03
N PRO A 44 6.15 8.03 -4.14
CA PRO A 44 5.09 7.26 -3.51
C PRO A 44 5.09 5.82 -4.06
N ALA A 45 4.81 4.85 -3.19
CA ALA A 45 4.64 3.46 -3.56
C ALA A 45 3.26 3.31 -4.23
N THR A 46 3.22 3.46 -5.56
CA THR A 46 1.98 3.46 -6.33
C THR A 46 1.34 2.08 -6.39
N ILE A 47 2.15 1.06 -6.59
CA ILE A 47 1.75 -0.34 -6.44
C ILE A 47 2.73 -1.02 -5.50
N SER A 48 2.20 -1.81 -4.59
CA SER A 48 3.04 -2.61 -3.70
C SER A 48 2.61 -4.06 -3.71
N PHE A 49 3.58 -4.96 -3.63
CA PHE A 49 3.36 -6.39 -3.69
C PHE A 49 3.72 -7.08 -2.39
N LEU A 50 3.09 -8.23 -2.17
CA LEU A 50 3.51 -9.20 -1.19
C LEU A 50 3.25 -10.62 -1.70
N ALA A 51 4.27 -11.49 -1.57
CA ALA A 51 4.12 -12.93 -1.56
C ALA A 51 4.02 -13.37 -0.09
N PRO A 52 2.81 -13.60 0.44
CA PRO A 52 2.60 -13.86 1.86
C PRO A 52 3.39 -15.07 2.36
N SER A 53 3.76 -15.04 3.64
CA SER A 53 4.39 -16.18 4.31
C SER A 53 3.37 -17.25 4.68
N GLU A 54 3.83 -18.47 4.84
CA GLU A 54 3.03 -19.63 5.25
C GLU A 54 3.23 -19.97 6.73
N ASP A 55 4.36 -19.50 7.28
CA ASP A 55 4.80 -19.75 8.63
C ASP A 55 5.60 -18.56 9.21
N ILE A 56 5.91 -18.63 10.49
CA ILE A 56 6.68 -17.63 11.26
C ILE A 56 8.12 -17.56 10.75
N GLU A 57 8.68 -18.68 10.31
CA GLU A 57 10.04 -18.81 9.79
C GLU A 57 10.17 -18.20 8.38
N ARG A 58 9.06 -17.82 7.75
CA ARG A 58 9.02 -17.24 6.39
C ARG A 58 9.63 -18.16 5.36
N THR A 59 9.36 -19.44 5.47
CA THR A 59 9.89 -20.50 4.62
C THR A 59 9.60 -20.20 3.13
N LEU A 60 10.62 -20.39 2.29
CA LEU A 60 10.51 -20.26 0.83
C LEU A 60 9.99 -21.58 0.23
N THR A 61 8.71 -21.82 0.36
CA THR A 61 8.05 -23.01 -0.21
C THR A 61 7.95 -22.93 -1.74
N GLY A 62 7.61 -24.04 -2.37
CA GLY A 62 7.37 -24.09 -3.82
C GLY A 62 6.25 -23.14 -4.25
N GLY A 63 5.13 -23.11 -3.53
CA GLY A 63 4.00 -22.23 -3.79
C GLY A 63 4.39 -20.76 -3.67
N ARG A 64 5.08 -20.39 -2.60
CA ARG A 64 5.55 -19.02 -2.39
C ARG A 64 6.51 -18.54 -3.48
N LYS A 65 7.42 -19.42 -3.97
CA LYS A 65 8.30 -19.12 -5.12
C LYS A 65 7.51 -18.86 -6.40
N GLN A 66 6.43 -19.62 -6.63
CA GLN A 66 5.54 -19.41 -7.78
C GLN A 66 4.84 -18.05 -7.68
N THR A 67 4.30 -17.69 -6.50
CA THR A 67 3.72 -16.36 -6.23
C THR A 67 4.72 -15.24 -6.53
N MET A 68 5.96 -15.37 -6.04
CA MET A 68 7.03 -14.41 -6.30
C MET A 68 7.36 -14.28 -7.80
N SER A 69 7.35 -15.37 -8.56
CA SER A 69 7.60 -15.34 -10.00
C SER A 69 6.53 -14.55 -10.76
N VAL A 70 5.26 -14.67 -10.37
CA VAL A 70 4.17 -13.86 -10.94
C VAL A 70 4.38 -12.39 -10.62
N ILE A 71 4.72 -12.07 -9.37
CA ILE A 71 5.02 -10.69 -8.93
C ILE A 71 6.19 -10.10 -9.73
N VAL A 72 7.25 -10.86 -9.96
CA VAL A 72 8.39 -10.42 -10.78
C VAL A 72 7.94 -10.03 -12.19
N SER A 73 7.08 -10.83 -12.81
CA SER A 73 6.54 -10.52 -14.15
C SER A 73 5.74 -9.20 -14.14
N MET A 74 4.86 -9.01 -13.15
CA MET A 74 4.10 -7.78 -12.99
C MET A 74 5.00 -6.57 -12.71
N ASN A 75 5.99 -6.71 -11.82
CA ASN A 75 6.95 -5.65 -11.52
C ASN A 75 7.76 -5.25 -12.76
N ASN A 76 8.23 -6.19 -13.56
CA ASN A 76 8.99 -5.89 -14.76
C ASN A 76 8.20 -5.02 -15.75
N LEU A 77 6.92 -5.29 -15.96
CA LEU A 77 6.06 -4.43 -16.77
C LEU A 77 5.92 -3.04 -16.12
N LEU A 78 5.58 -2.99 -14.84
CA LEU A 78 5.32 -1.71 -14.16
C LEU A 78 6.57 -0.82 -14.08
N GLN A 79 7.77 -1.40 -13.96
CA GLN A 79 9.03 -0.62 -14.01
C GLN A 79 9.25 0.07 -15.36
N THR A 80 8.65 -0.40 -16.45
CA THR A 80 8.67 0.30 -17.75
C THR A 80 7.71 1.46 -17.84
N LEU A 81 6.64 1.45 -17.02
CA LEU A 81 5.56 2.43 -17.03
C LEU A 81 5.73 3.51 -15.95
N ILE A 82 6.07 3.07 -14.73
CA ILE A 82 6.23 3.90 -13.53
C ILE A 82 7.51 3.49 -12.78
N PRO A 83 8.70 3.74 -13.35
CA PRO A 83 9.96 3.31 -12.74
C PRO A 83 10.13 3.89 -11.34
N ASN A 84 10.60 3.05 -10.41
CA ASN A 84 10.84 3.40 -9.00
C ASN A 84 9.59 3.79 -8.17
N HIS A 85 8.40 3.42 -8.63
CA HIS A 85 7.14 3.60 -7.90
C HIS A 85 6.54 2.27 -7.39
N ILE A 86 7.30 1.19 -7.47
CA ILE A 86 6.86 -0.13 -7.02
C ILE A 86 7.58 -0.50 -5.74
N GLY A 87 6.80 -0.85 -4.73
CA GLY A 87 7.30 -1.26 -3.44
C GLY A 87 6.91 -2.70 -3.07
N ARG A 88 7.39 -3.13 -1.92
CA ARG A 88 7.10 -4.44 -1.34
C ARG A 88 6.80 -4.30 0.14
N TYR A 89 5.81 -5.05 0.63
CA TYR A 89 5.57 -5.19 2.07
C TYR A 89 6.51 -6.21 2.72
N THR A 90 6.72 -6.06 4.03
CA THR A 90 7.35 -7.10 4.85
C THR A 90 6.47 -8.33 4.90
N ASP A 91 7.09 -9.49 4.92
CA ASP A 91 6.43 -10.79 4.84
C ASP A 91 6.25 -11.46 6.22
N GLU A 92 5.97 -10.66 7.25
CA GLU A 92 5.58 -11.17 8.56
C GLU A 92 4.30 -11.99 8.45
N PHE A 93 4.30 -13.16 9.08
CA PHE A 93 3.18 -14.08 9.01
C PHE A 93 2.03 -13.68 9.93
N TYR A 94 0.86 -13.46 9.34
CA TYR A 94 -0.38 -13.15 10.04
C TYR A 94 -1.46 -14.19 9.72
N PRO A 95 -1.58 -15.30 10.47
CA PRO A 95 -2.43 -16.43 10.13
C PRO A 95 -3.92 -16.10 9.99
N THR A 96 -4.39 -15.00 10.62
CA THR A 96 -5.77 -14.52 10.52
C THR A 96 -6.03 -13.62 9.31
N ALA A 97 -4.97 -13.19 8.61
CA ALA A 97 -5.11 -12.43 7.36
C ALA A 97 -5.45 -13.37 6.21
N THR A 98 -6.32 -12.92 5.30
CA THR A 98 -6.80 -13.73 4.17
C THR A 98 -5.66 -14.22 3.29
N GLY A 99 -4.72 -13.33 2.92
CA GLY A 99 -3.60 -13.69 2.05
C GLY A 99 -2.69 -14.75 2.63
N ASP A 100 -2.25 -14.56 3.88
CA ASP A 100 -1.37 -15.50 4.58
C ASP A 100 -2.07 -16.84 4.84
N ASN A 101 -3.35 -16.79 5.22
CA ASN A 101 -4.14 -18.00 5.45
C ASN A 101 -4.30 -18.82 4.16
N PHE A 102 -4.62 -18.17 3.04
CA PHE A 102 -4.79 -18.84 1.75
C PHE A 102 -3.46 -19.42 1.25
N GLN A 103 -2.38 -18.65 1.37
CA GLN A 103 -1.04 -19.12 1.03
C GLN A 103 -0.67 -20.36 1.86
N LYS A 104 -0.89 -20.33 3.19
CA LYS A 104 -0.66 -21.47 4.10
C LYS A 104 -1.50 -22.71 3.71
N LEU A 105 -2.69 -22.52 3.17
CA LEU A 105 -3.55 -23.61 2.70
C LEU A 105 -3.13 -24.17 1.34
N GLY A 106 -2.07 -23.63 0.73
CA GLY A 106 -1.53 -24.08 -0.55
C GLY A 106 -2.07 -23.36 -1.77
N TYR A 107 -2.87 -22.27 -1.59
CA TYR A 107 -3.34 -21.43 -2.68
C TYR A 107 -2.36 -20.27 -2.88
N ASN A 108 -1.62 -20.27 -4.00
CA ASN A 108 -0.61 -19.25 -4.30
C ASN A 108 -1.25 -17.86 -4.34
N THR A 109 -1.00 -17.05 -3.32
CA THR A 109 -1.71 -15.77 -3.13
C THR A 109 -0.81 -14.59 -3.44
N ILE A 110 -1.19 -13.79 -4.44
CA ILE A 110 -0.53 -12.54 -4.81
C ILE A 110 -1.29 -11.39 -4.15
N LEU A 111 -0.67 -10.69 -3.22
CA LEU A 111 -1.23 -9.47 -2.67
C LEU A 111 -0.77 -8.26 -3.49
N ILE A 112 -1.72 -7.42 -3.87
CA ILE A 112 -1.48 -6.16 -4.57
C ILE A 112 -2.15 -5.04 -3.77
N GLU A 113 -1.36 -4.05 -3.40
CA GLU A 113 -1.81 -2.83 -2.74
C GLU A 113 -1.80 -1.66 -3.72
N ALA A 114 -2.97 -1.06 -3.94
CA ALA A 114 -3.12 0.15 -4.74
C ALA A 114 -2.82 1.38 -3.87
N GLY A 115 -1.66 1.99 -4.05
CA GLY A 115 -1.16 3.10 -3.26
C GLY A 115 -1.50 4.48 -3.85
N HIS A 116 -0.53 5.38 -3.88
CA HIS A 116 -0.66 6.74 -4.38
C HIS A 116 0.25 6.99 -5.57
N PHE A 117 -0.21 7.80 -6.52
CA PHE A 117 0.61 8.37 -7.56
C PHE A 117 0.53 9.91 -7.46
N LYS A 118 1.56 10.60 -7.91
CA LYS A 118 1.65 12.06 -7.83
C LYS A 118 0.40 12.75 -8.33
N ASN A 119 -0.24 13.59 -7.50
CA ASN A 119 -1.47 14.34 -7.80
C ASN A 119 -2.68 13.48 -8.22
N ASP A 120 -2.65 12.16 -7.98
CA ASP A 120 -3.69 11.21 -8.38
C ASP A 120 -4.67 10.93 -7.23
N TYR A 121 -5.33 11.96 -6.70
CA TYR A 121 -6.28 11.80 -5.60
C TYR A 121 -7.60 11.14 -6.03
N ASP A 122 -7.95 11.20 -7.32
CA ASP A 122 -9.07 10.48 -7.92
C ASP A 122 -8.75 9.03 -8.26
N ARG A 123 -7.47 8.63 -8.06
CA ARG A 123 -6.98 7.26 -8.18
C ARG A 123 -7.02 6.67 -9.60
N GLU A 124 -7.14 7.52 -10.63
CA GLU A 124 -7.27 7.07 -12.03
C GLU A 124 -5.99 6.43 -12.55
N PHE A 125 -4.82 7.04 -12.29
CA PHE A 125 -3.53 6.46 -12.68
C PHE A 125 -3.22 5.21 -11.87
N THR A 126 -3.45 5.25 -10.56
CA THR A 126 -3.26 4.10 -9.68
C THR A 126 -4.12 2.92 -10.11
N ARG A 127 -5.38 3.15 -10.46
CA ARG A 127 -6.32 2.14 -10.97
C ARG A 127 -5.85 1.57 -12.31
N LYS A 128 -5.38 2.42 -13.23
CA LYS A 128 -4.83 2.02 -14.52
C LYS A 128 -3.61 1.11 -14.35
N PHE A 129 -2.66 1.45 -13.48
CA PHE A 129 -1.47 0.64 -13.26
C PHE A 129 -1.79 -0.68 -12.56
N ASN A 130 -2.78 -0.68 -11.64
CA ASN A 130 -3.27 -1.91 -11.03
C ASN A 130 -3.90 -2.86 -12.07
N PHE A 131 -4.68 -2.32 -13.01
CA PHE A 131 -5.21 -3.08 -14.14
C PHE A 131 -4.09 -3.70 -14.99
N TYR A 132 -3.04 -2.94 -15.32
CA TYR A 132 -1.91 -3.48 -16.08
C TYR A 132 -1.15 -4.56 -15.29
N ALA A 133 -0.98 -4.40 -13.99
CA ALA A 133 -0.39 -5.42 -13.14
C ALA A 133 -1.19 -6.72 -13.20
N LEU A 134 -2.52 -6.65 -12.99
CA LEU A 134 -3.41 -7.80 -13.04
C LEU A 134 -3.38 -8.49 -14.41
N LEU A 135 -3.48 -7.72 -15.50
CA LEU A 135 -3.45 -8.26 -16.85
C LEU A 135 -2.13 -9.00 -17.13
N GLN A 136 -0.99 -8.41 -16.73
CA GLN A 136 0.31 -9.04 -16.87
C GLN A 136 0.44 -10.31 -16.02
N GLY A 137 -0.06 -10.28 -14.78
CA GLY A 137 -0.06 -11.45 -13.90
C GLY A 137 -0.88 -12.61 -14.49
N LEU A 138 -2.08 -12.33 -14.96
CA LEU A 138 -2.95 -13.31 -15.62
C LEU A 138 -2.32 -13.87 -16.91
N LEU A 139 -1.75 -12.99 -17.74
CA LEU A 139 -1.06 -13.41 -18.96
C LEU A 139 0.13 -14.31 -18.63
N PHE A 140 0.94 -13.96 -17.65
CA PHE A 140 2.08 -14.75 -17.22
C PHE A 140 1.65 -16.12 -16.71
N ILE A 141 0.61 -16.18 -15.86
CA ILE A 141 0.04 -17.44 -15.35
C ILE A 141 -0.45 -18.33 -16.50
N ALA A 142 -1.14 -17.75 -17.49
CA ALA A 142 -1.72 -18.48 -18.61
C ALA A 142 -0.70 -19.00 -19.63
N THR A 143 0.43 -18.32 -19.79
CA THR A 143 1.38 -18.61 -20.87
C THR A 143 2.73 -19.15 -20.41
N SER A 144 3.08 -19.00 -19.12
CA SER A 144 4.36 -19.46 -18.60
C SER A 144 4.42 -20.98 -18.50
N LYS A 145 5.56 -21.53 -18.91
CA LYS A 145 5.87 -22.96 -18.75
C LYS A 145 6.50 -23.30 -17.40
N SER A 146 7.02 -22.30 -16.69
CA SER A 146 7.61 -22.46 -15.36
C SER A 146 7.46 -21.20 -14.52
N PHE A 147 7.55 -21.34 -13.20
CA PHE A 147 7.48 -20.26 -12.22
C PHE A 147 8.78 -20.21 -11.39
N ASP A 148 9.94 -20.34 -12.04
CA ASP A 148 11.24 -20.49 -11.37
C ASP A 148 11.96 -19.16 -11.18
N ASN A 149 11.56 -18.10 -11.90
CA ASN A 149 12.20 -16.79 -11.83
C ASN A 149 11.71 -15.95 -10.65
N TYR A 150 11.90 -16.44 -9.42
CA TYR A 150 11.41 -15.78 -8.20
C TYR A 150 12.45 -14.85 -7.54
N THR A 151 13.75 -15.06 -7.76
CA THR A 151 14.81 -14.35 -7.04
C THR A 151 14.80 -12.83 -7.22
N PRO A 152 14.43 -12.25 -8.40
CA PRO A 152 14.32 -10.79 -8.54
C PRO A 152 13.26 -10.14 -7.63
N TYR A 153 12.32 -10.92 -7.07
CA TYR A 153 11.35 -10.43 -6.08
C TYR A 153 12.04 -9.73 -4.90
N PHE A 154 13.17 -10.27 -4.44
CA PHE A 154 13.93 -9.70 -3.32
C PHE A 154 14.64 -8.39 -3.63
N LYS A 155 14.72 -8.01 -4.91
CA LYS A 155 15.26 -6.73 -5.36
C LYS A 155 14.20 -5.62 -5.42
N ILE A 156 12.90 -5.95 -5.29
CA ILE A 156 11.86 -4.95 -5.17
C ILE A 156 12.05 -4.26 -3.80
N PRO A 157 12.24 -2.93 -3.76
CA PRO A 157 12.49 -2.21 -2.50
C PRO A 157 11.30 -2.34 -1.53
N ASN A 158 11.56 -2.28 -0.24
CA ASN A 158 10.51 -2.27 0.76
C ASN A 158 9.75 -0.93 0.74
N ASN A 159 8.53 -0.93 1.25
CA ASN A 159 7.80 0.28 1.56
C ASN A 159 8.35 0.94 2.83
N ASP A 160 8.31 2.27 2.85
CA ASP A 160 8.56 3.08 4.03
C ASP A 160 7.34 4.00 4.28
N LYS A 161 7.13 4.48 5.51
CA LYS A 161 6.00 5.35 5.88
C LYS A 161 6.47 6.79 6.06
N LYS A 162 6.94 7.41 4.98
CA LYS A 162 7.55 8.75 5.03
C LYS A 162 7.04 9.72 3.98
N TYR A 163 5.95 9.40 3.27
CA TYR A 163 5.37 10.29 2.28
C TYR A 163 4.18 11.05 2.88
N LEU A 164 4.24 12.38 2.78
CA LEU A 164 3.19 13.29 3.22
C LEU A 164 2.60 14.00 2.00
N ASP A 165 1.30 14.24 2.02
CA ASP A 165 0.64 14.96 0.93
C ASP A 165 1.00 16.45 0.93
N LYS A 166 1.27 17.02 2.12
CA LYS A 166 1.67 18.41 2.30
C LYS A 166 2.49 18.59 3.58
N ILE A 167 3.44 19.52 3.56
CA ILE A 167 4.14 19.98 4.75
C ILE A 167 3.97 21.50 4.89
N TYR A 168 3.43 21.94 6.02
CA TYR A 168 3.46 23.33 6.43
C TYR A 168 4.74 23.56 7.26
N LYS A 169 5.65 24.40 6.75
CA LYS A 169 6.87 24.78 7.43
C LYS A 169 6.65 26.02 8.32
N ASN A 170 7.20 26.01 9.52
CA ASN A 170 7.16 27.14 10.45
C ASN A 170 5.74 27.59 10.83
N LEU A 171 4.79 26.67 10.93
CA LEU A 171 3.43 26.99 11.35
C LEU A 171 3.42 27.39 12.83
N THR A 172 2.81 28.55 13.15
CA THR A 172 2.63 28.98 14.53
C THR A 172 1.49 28.24 15.19
N ILE A 173 1.77 27.44 16.21
CA ILE A 173 0.81 26.77 17.09
C ILE A 173 0.84 27.38 18.48
N ILE A 174 -0.21 27.14 19.28
CA ILE A 174 -0.23 27.47 20.69
C ILE A 174 -0.09 26.18 21.49
N GLU A 175 0.98 26.05 22.23
CA GLU A 175 1.25 24.93 23.13
C GLU A 175 1.56 25.49 24.53
N ASN A 176 0.80 25.06 25.56
CA ASN A 176 0.94 25.56 26.95
C ASN A 176 0.86 27.09 27.09
N ASN A 177 -0.03 27.74 26.32
CA ASN A 177 -0.20 29.19 26.23
C ASN A 177 1.02 29.96 25.66
N GLU A 178 1.95 29.28 25.03
CA GLU A 178 3.08 29.88 24.33
C GLU A 178 2.98 29.67 22.82
N PHE A 179 3.44 30.67 22.05
CA PHE A 179 3.55 30.54 20.61
C PHE A 179 4.81 29.77 20.24
N LYS A 180 4.62 28.69 19.50
CA LYS A 180 5.71 27.83 19.03
C LYS A 180 5.62 27.63 17.53
N LYS A 181 6.75 27.71 16.83
CA LYS A 181 6.84 27.35 15.41
C LYS A 181 7.19 25.88 15.27
N VAL A 182 6.39 25.17 14.49
CA VAL A 182 6.60 23.75 14.20
C VAL A 182 6.31 23.46 12.73
N ASP A 183 6.92 22.41 12.22
CA ASP A 183 6.51 21.82 10.93
C ASP A 183 5.33 20.89 11.16
N VAL A 184 4.35 20.94 10.26
CA VAL A 184 3.13 20.11 10.31
C VAL A 184 2.99 19.33 9.03
N GLY A 185 2.98 18.01 9.16
CA GLY A 185 2.80 17.06 8.07
C GLY A 185 1.37 16.60 7.94
N ILE A 186 0.84 16.67 6.72
CA ILE A 186 -0.55 16.45 6.39
C ILE A 186 -0.72 15.21 5.54
N GLN A 187 -1.75 14.42 5.87
CA GLN A 187 -2.35 13.43 4.98
C GLN A 187 -3.72 13.91 4.53
N ILE A 188 -4.01 13.77 3.24
CA ILE A 188 -5.33 14.04 2.68
C ILE A 188 -6.22 12.82 2.92
N LYS A 189 -7.38 13.07 3.50
CA LYS A 189 -8.39 12.07 3.81
C LYS A 189 -9.71 12.41 3.13
N PHE A 190 -10.58 11.42 3.06
CA PHE A 190 -11.93 11.56 2.54
C PHE A 190 -12.94 11.12 3.58
N LYS A 191 -14.07 11.78 3.63
CA LYS A 191 -15.22 11.42 4.45
C LYS A 191 -16.51 11.66 3.67
N VAL A 192 -17.55 10.92 4.00
CA VAL A 192 -18.88 11.14 3.41
C VAL A 192 -19.66 12.07 4.33
N ILE A 193 -20.10 13.21 3.79
CA ILE A 193 -21.01 14.17 4.48
C ILE A 193 -22.19 14.40 3.55
N ASN A 194 -23.40 14.20 4.05
CA ASN A 194 -24.65 14.38 3.28
C ASN A 194 -24.66 13.62 1.94
N ASN A 195 -24.13 12.41 1.92
CA ASN A 195 -23.94 11.55 0.72
C ASN A 195 -22.95 12.09 -0.32
N GLU A 196 -22.17 13.11 0.00
CA GLU A 196 -21.09 13.63 -0.85
C GLU A 196 -19.73 13.28 -0.26
N LEU A 197 -18.75 12.98 -1.13
CA LEU A 197 -17.39 12.68 -0.72
C LEU A 197 -16.63 14.01 -0.55
N GLU A 198 -16.30 14.33 0.69
CA GLU A 198 -15.52 15.52 1.03
C GLU A 198 -14.07 15.18 1.32
N LYS A 199 -13.17 15.97 0.75
CA LYS A 199 -11.73 15.93 0.98
C LYS A 199 -11.36 16.85 2.14
N TYR A 200 -10.52 16.37 3.08
CA TYR A 200 -10.02 17.18 4.18
C TYR A 200 -8.56 16.91 4.49
N GLU A 201 -7.89 17.86 5.13
CA GLU A 201 -6.51 17.74 5.58
C GLU A 201 -6.47 17.25 7.03
N GLN A 202 -5.74 16.16 7.28
CA GLN A 202 -5.53 15.59 8.61
C GLN A 202 -4.06 15.71 8.99
N ILE A 203 -3.80 16.15 10.22
CA ILE A 203 -2.45 16.15 10.77
C ILE A 203 -2.00 14.71 11.00
N GLU A 204 -0.89 14.34 10.40
CA GLU A 204 -0.27 13.02 10.59
C GLU A 204 0.97 13.11 11.49
N HIS A 205 1.77 14.16 11.36
CA HIS A 205 2.99 14.40 12.16
C HIS A 205 3.22 15.89 12.45
N THR A 206 3.86 16.17 13.57
CA THR A 206 4.33 17.52 13.94
C THR A 206 5.77 17.46 14.42
N GLY A 207 6.55 18.56 14.24
CA GLY A 207 7.92 18.67 14.71
C GLY A 207 8.95 18.55 13.58
N ASP A 208 10.02 17.79 13.80
CA ASP A 208 11.06 17.61 12.78
C ASP A 208 10.61 16.65 11.68
N LEU A 209 10.36 17.20 10.49
CA LEU A 209 9.93 16.47 9.30
C LEU A 209 11.08 16.33 8.27
N SER A 210 12.33 16.50 8.66
CA SER A 210 13.50 16.42 7.76
C SER A 210 13.67 15.07 7.07
N LYS A 211 13.11 13.98 7.65
CA LYS A 211 13.16 12.61 7.12
C LYS A 211 11.94 12.24 6.29
N TYR A 212 10.97 13.15 6.14
CA TYR A 212 9.76 12.91 5.36
C TYR A 212 9.89 13.49 3.97
N TYR A 213 9.22 12.85 3.03
CA TYR A 213 9.11 13.29 1.66
C TYR A 213 7.75 13.94 1.43
N CYS A 214 7.72 14.97 0.61
CA CYS A 214 6.50 15.68 0.27
C CYS A 214 6.68 16.39 -1.07
N GLU A 215 5.61 16.50 -1.84
CA GLU A 215 5.61 17.32 -3.05
C GLU A 215 5.21 18.77 -2.80
N ASN A 216 4.30 18.99 -1.85
CA ASN A 216 3.72 20.29 -1.55
C ASN A 216 4.24 20.83 -0.22
N VAL A 217 5.26 21.69 -0.28
CA VAL A 217 5.80 22.38 0.91
C VAL A 217 5.31 23.82 0.90
N VAL A 218 4.61 24.21 1.97
CA VAL A 218 4.07 25.56 2.16
C VAL A 218 4.81 26.24 3.30
N ASN A 219 5.38 27.44 3.05
CA ASN A 219 5.89 28.25 4.14
C ASN A 219 4.70 28.90 4.88
N ALA A 220 4.51 28.53 6.13
CA ALA A 220 3.38 28.94 6.97
C ALA A 220 3.76 30.01 8.00
N ASP A 221 4.90 30.70 7.87
CA ASP A 221 5.35 31.73 8.81
C ASP A 221 4.31 32.83 9.12
N LYS A 222 3.42 33.11 8.15
CA LYS A 222 2.37 34.14 8.25
C LYS A 222 0.98 33.54 8.49
N LEU A 223 0.87 32.22 8.60
CA LEU A 223 -0.40 31.53 8.83
C LEU A 223 -0.53 31.16 10.31
N ASN A 224 -1.76 31.23 10.82
CA ASN A 224 -2.11 30.72 12.14
C ASN A 224 -2.81 29.36 12.01
N PHE A 225 -2.55 28.45 12.95
CA PHE A 225 -3.18 27.14 13.00
C PHE A 225 -4.71 27.22 12.95
N LYS A 226 -5.30 28.26 13.58
CA LYS A 226 -6.78 28.47 13.57
C LYS A 226 -7.34 28.82 12.19
N GLU A 227 -6.52 29.34 11.28
CA GLU A 227 -6.92 29.70 9.91
C GLU A 227 -6.92 28.47 8.98
N LEU A 228 -6.15 27.45 9.36
CA LEU A 228 -6.12 26.19 8.68
C LEU A 228 -7.19 25.27 9.26
N LYS A 229 -8.18 24.88 8.45
CA LYS A 229 -9.22 23.91 8.84
C LYS A 229 -8.62 22.49 8.94
N LEU A 230 -7.62 22.31 9.81
CA LEU A 230 -6.95 21.04 10.02
C LEU A 230 -7.71 20.23 11.07
N SER A 231 -7.93 18.95 10.83
CA SER A 231 -8.45 18.02 11.82
C SER A 231 -7.30 17.26 12.49
N ASN A 232 -7.36 17.13 13.81
CA ASN A 232 -6.47 16.24 14.55
C ASN A 232 -6.89 14.78 14.30
N SER A 233 -5.90 13.88 14.29
CA SER A 233 -6.10 12.42 14.22
C SER A 233 -6.81 11.86 15.45
#